data_e5bff0090a1d51e9ee19b863582fcfe7
#
_entry.id   e5bff0090a1d51e9ee19b863582fcfe7
#
_cell.length_a   1.000
_cell.length_b   1.000
_cell.length_c   1.000
_cell.angle_alpha   90.00
_cell.angle_beta   90.00
_cell.angle_gamma   90.00
#
_symmetry.space_group_name_H-M   'P 1'
#
loop_
_entity.id
_entity.type
_entity.pdbx_description
1 polymer ?
#
loop_
_entity_poly.entity_id
_entity_poly.type
_entity_poly.pdbx_seq_one_letter_code
_entity_poly.pdbx_strand_id
1 'polypeptide(L)'
;RARRLEKYLKLPEDKVRLYFKREDLSPTGSHKVNTALAQAYYAAKEGIENVSTETGAGQWASALSYASALNGLKCNVFWVRFAHDWKPERRVLMKLYGAEVYASPSKETDYGRKMLAKNPNHPGSLGIAISEGLEYAMNHKKTAYCLGSVLNHVLMHQSIIGLETIEQFKRIDDWPDLMTSCLGGGSNFGGFVLPFV
;
A
#
# COMPACT_ATOMS: atom_id res chain seq x y z
N ARG A 1 8.73 -21.24 -9.35
CA ARG A 1 10.06 -21.17 -9.98
C ARG A 1 10.00 -20.44 -11.31
N ALA A 2 10.97 -19.57 -11.58
CA ALA A 2 11.03 -18.73 -12.79
C ALA A 2 11.91 -19.33 -13.90
N ARG A 3 11.63 -20.58 -14.32
CA ARG A 3 12.47 -21.35 -15.26
C ARG A 3 12.79 -20.62 -16.57
N ARG A 4 11.84 -19.85 -17.13
CA ARG A 4 12.08 -19.08 -18.37
C ARG A 4 13.13 -17.99 -18.19
N LEU A 5 13.09 -17.30 -17.03
CA LEU A 5 14.04 -16.25 -16.69
C LEU A 5 15.42 -16.84 -16.39
N GLU A 6 15.49 -17.95 -15.65
CA GLU A 6 16.73 -18.70 -15.41
C GLU A 6 17.43 -19.04 -16.73
N LYS A 7 16.68 -19.61 -17.68
CA LYS A 7 17.19 -19.94 -19.01
C LYS A 7 17.63 -18.72 -19.81
N TYR A 8 16.85 -17.65 -19.80
CA TYR A 8 17.18 -16.39 -20.46
C TYR A 8 18.47 -15.79 -19.92
N LEU A 9 18.67 -15.82 -18.62
CA LEU A 9 19.86 -15.32 -17.92
C LEU A 9 21.02 -16.31 -17.97
N LYS A 10 20.85 -17.48 -18.58
CA LYS A 10 21.87 -18.55 -18.66
C LYS A 10 22.39 -18.98 -17.29
N LEU A 11 21.51 -19.02 -16.29
CA LEU A 11 21.89 -19.46 -14.95
C LEU A 11 22.13 -20.97 -14.94
N PRO A 12 23.15 -21.47 -14.19
CA PRO A 12 23.39 -22.91 -14.09
C PRO A 12 22.22 -23.58 -13.34
N GLU A 13 21.55 -24.52 -14.02
CA GLU A 13 20.31 -25.16 -13.56
C GLU A 13 20.47 -25.96 -12.24
N ASP A 14 21.66 -26.49 -12.03
CA ASP A 14 22.08 -27.27 -10.86
C ASP A 14 22.47 -26.41 -9.65
N LYS A 15 22.76 -25.12 -9.87
CA LYS A 15 23.29 -24.22 -8.82
C LYS A 15 22.35 -23.08 -8.44
N VAL A 16 21.51 -22.63 -9.37
CA VAL A 16 20.64 -21.45 -9.14
C VAL A 16 19.20 -21.77 -9.45
N ARG A 17 18.35 -21.59 -8.46
CA ARG A 17 16.89 -21.67 -8.59
C ARG A 17 16.28 -20.33 -8.23
N LEU A 18 15.58 -19.71 -9.18
CA LEU A 18 14.96 -18.40 -9.00
C LEU A 18 13.46 -18.54 -8.75
N TYR A 19 12.99 -17.95 -7.65
CA TYR A 19 11.58 -17.94 -7.27
C TYR A 19 11.04 -16.52 -7.16
N PHE A 20 9.75 -16.33 -7.49
CA PHE A 20 9.02 -15.10 -7.24
C PHE A 20 7.87 -15.35 -6.27
N LYS A 21 7.83 -14.61 -5.17
CA LYS A 21 6.61 -14.44 -4.38
C LYS A 21 5.75 -13.36 -5.06
N ARG A 22 4.61 -13.78 -5.60
CA ARG A 22 3.79 -13.01 -6.53
C ARG A 22 2.68 -12.22 -5.82
N GLU A 23 3.05 -11.12 -5.13
CA GLU A 23 2.10 -10.21 -4.51
C GLU A 23 1.42 -9.24 -5.50
N ASP A 24 1.93 -9.16 -6.72
CA ASP A 24 1.32 -8.43 -7.84
C ASP A 24 0.02 -9.08 -8.37
N LEU A 25 -0.26 -10.33 -8.02
CA LEU A 25 -1.51 -11.01 -8.35
C LEU A 25 -2.65 -10.71 -7.37
N SER A 26 -2.42 -9.89 -6.36
CA SER A 26 -3.47 -9.43 -5.45
C SER A 26 -4.52 -8.58 -6.19
N PRO A 27 -5.75 -8.43 -5.68
CA PRO A 27 -6.80 -7.64 -6.33
C PRO A 27 -6.42 -6.20 -6.68
N THR A 28 -5.41 -5.65 -5.99
CA THR A 28 -4.95 -4.28 -6.19
C THR A 28 -3.52 -4.18 -6.74
N GLY A 29 -2.94 -5.32 -7.15
CA GLY A 29 -1.64 -5.40 -7.81
C GLY A 29 -0.44 -5.15 -6.90
N SER A 30 -0.58 -5.30 -5.58
CA SER A 30 0.54 -5.17 -4.64
C SER A 30 0.28 -5.84 -3.28
N HIS A 31 1.36 -6.08 -2.51
CA HIS A 31 1.33 -6.61 -1.15
C HIS A 31 0.53 -5.72 -0.17
N LYS A 32 0.27 -4.46 -0.50
CA LYS A 32 -0.35 -3.50 0.42
C LYS A 32 -1.77 -3.89 0.83
N VAL A 33 -2.45 -4.71 0.05
CA VAL A 33 -3.78 -5.23 0.36
C VAL A 33 -3.82 -5.99 1.69
N ASN A 34 -2.74 -6.68 2.08
CA ASN A 34 -2.70 -7.46 3.33
C ASN A 34 -2.91 -6.57 4.55
N THR A 35 -2.18 -5.47 4.66
CA THR A 35 -2.38 -4.53 5.77
C THR A 35 -3.64 -3.68 5.60
N ALA A 36 -4.06 -3.37 4.37
CA ALA A 36 -5.28 -2.61 4.12
C ALA A 36 -6.52 -3.35 4.63
N LEU A 37 -6.60 -4.65 4.37
CA LEU A 37 -7.70 -5.50 4.87
C LEU A 37 -7.75 -5.52 6.39
N ALA A 38 -6.60 -5.69 7.05
CA ALA A 38 -6.54 -5.70 8.51
C ALA A 38 -6.95 -4.33 9.09
N GLN A 39 -6.40 -3.23 8.57
CA GLN A 39 -6.73 -1.89 9.08
C GLN A 39 -8.21 -1.54 8.87
N ALA A 40 -8.77 -1.81 7.68
CA ALA A 40 -10.18 -1.54 7.41
C ALA A 40 -11.12 -2.41 8.27
N TYR A 41 -10.79 -3.69 8.44
CA TYR A 41 -11.58 -4.60 9.27
C TYR A 41 -11.64 -4.14 10.73
N TYR A 42 -10.49 -3.81 11.34
CA TYR A 42 -10.46 -3.36 12.72
C TYR A 42 -11.10 -1.98 12.88
N ALA A 43 -10.90 -1.06 11.95
CA ALA A 43 -11.57 0.23 11.95
C ALA A 43 -13.10 0.07 11.97
N ALA A 44 -13.65 -0.77 11.08
CA ALA A 44 -15.08 -1.05 11.05
C ALA A 44 -15.58 -1.68 12.36
N LYS A 45 -14.80 -2.61 12.95
CA LYS A 45 -15.13 -3.22 14.24
C LYS A 45 -15.18 -2.22 15.41
N GLU A 46 -14.36 -1.19 15.36
CA GLU A 46 -14.31 -0.10 16.36
C GLU A 46 -15.39 0.97 16.12
N GLY A 47 -16.28 0.78 15.15
CA GLY A 47 -17.36 1.72 14.84
C GLY A 47 -16.89 2.95 14.06
N ILE A 48 -15.73 2.89 13.44
CA ILE A 48 -15.26 3.88 12.47
C ILE A 48 -16.14 3.78 11.22
N GLU A 49 -16.49 4.92 10.65
CA GLU A 49 -17.32 5.00 9.43
C GLU A 49 -16.51 5.48 8.21
N ASN A 50 -15.41 6.19 8.47
CA ASN A 50 -14.56 6.77 7.43
C ASN A 50 -13.10 6.44 7.70
N VAL A 51 -12.33 6.23 6.64
CA VAL A 51 -10.88 6.23 6.71
C VAL A 51 -10.29 7.34 5.85
N SER A 52 -9.21 7.92 6.33
CA SER A 52 -8.42 8.92 5.61
C SER A 52 -7.00 8.41 5.42
N THR A 53 -6.40 8.73 4.29
CA THR A 53 -5.03 8.31 4.01
C THR A 53 -4.35 9.20 2.97
N GLU A 54 -3.03 9.14 2.96
CA GLU A 54 -2.20 9.66 1.88
C GLU A 54 -1.81 8.56 0.90
N THR A 55 -1.32 8.97 -0.27
CA THR A 55 -0.60 8.07 -1.17
C THR A 55 0.36 8.82 -2.08
N GLY A 56 1.55 8.27 -2.28
CA GLY A 56 2.54 8.78 -3.24
C GLY A 56 2.24 8.31 -4.66
N ALA A 57 2.52 7.04 -4.94
CA ALA A 57 2.33 6.45 -6.27
C ALA A 57 0.91 5.92 -6.57
N GLY A 58 0.03 5.85 -5.55
CA GLY A 58 -1.35 5.37 -5.67
C GLY A 58 -1.58 3.92 -5.23
N GLN A 59 -0.54 3.11 -5.03
CA GLN A 59 -0.68 1.69 -4.66
C GLN A 59 -1.36 1.48 -3.32
N TRP A 60 -0.97 2.27 -2.31
CA TRP A 60 -1.57 2.18 -0.98
C TRP A 60 -3.05 2.56 -1.00
N ALA A 61 -3.37 3.67 -1.63
CA ALA A 61 -4.76 4.11 -1.72
C ALA A 61 -5.64 3.13 -2.49
N SER A 62 -5.16 2.51 -3.58
CA SER A 62 -5.90 1.46 -4.28
C SER A 62 -6.21 0.28 -3.35
N ALA A 63 -5.24 -0.14 -2.53
CA ALA A 63 -5.43 -1.23 -1.58
C ALA A 63 -6.41 -0.85 -0.47
N LEU A 64 -6.30 0.35 0.11
CA LEU A 64 -7.21 0.81 1.15
C LEU A 64 -8.62 1.05 0.63
N SER A 65 -8.79 1.61 -0.56
CA SER A 65 -10.11 1.78 -1.19
C SER A 65 -10.82 0.45 -1.37
N TYR A 66 -10.11 -0.57 -1.86
CA TYR A 66 -10.64 -1.94 -1.97
C TYR A 66 -11.06 -2.50 -0.61
N ALA A 67 -10.17 -2.44 0.38
CA ALA A 67 -10.45 -2.95 1.72
C ALA A 67 -11.59 -2.20 2.41
N SER A 68 -11.70 -0.89 2.20
CA SER A 68 -12.78 -0.06 2.73
C SER A 68 -14.13 -0.45 2.12
N ALA A 69 -14.19 -0.67 0.81
CA ALA A 69 -15.40 -1.12 0.13
C ALA A 69 -15.90 -2.46 0.70
N LEU A 70 -14.99 -3.41 0.97
CA LEU A 70 -15.35 -4.70 1.57
C LEU A 70 -15.87 -4.59 3.00
N ASN A 71 -15.49 -3.55 3.74
CA ASN A 71 -15.85 -3.36 5.14
C ASN A 71 -16.90 -2.24 5.33
N GLY A 72 -17.50 -1.72 4.26
CA GLY A 72 -18.54 -0.69 4.32
C GLY A 72 -18.06 0.68 4.81
N LEU A 73 -16.73 0.96 4.70
CA LEU A 73 -16.14 2.23 5.10
C LEU A 73 -16.06 3.20 3.92
N LYS A 74 -16.25 4.48 4.18
CA LYS A 74 -15.89 5.54 3.22
C LYS A 74 -14.38 5.76 3.25
N CYS A 75 -13.76 5.92 2.09
CA CYS A 75 -12.32 6.11 1.97
C CYS A 75 -11.99 7.47 1.34
N ASN A 76 -11.21 8.28 2.06
CA ASN A 76 -10.78 9.62 1.65
C ASN A 76 -9.27 9.63 1.40
N VAL A 77 -8.88 9.87 0.16
CA VAL A 77 -7.50 9.73 -0.31
C VAL A 77 -6.90 11.07 -0.68
N PHE A 78 -5.81 11.45 -0.01
CA PHE A 78 -4.98 12.59 -0.37
C PHE A 78 -3.79 12.09 -1.20
N TRP A 79 -3.86 12.29 -2.50
CA TRP A 79 -2.87 11.75 -3.44
C TRP A 79 -1.94 12.84 -3.95
N VAL A 80 -0.63 12.62 -3.86
CA VAL A 80 0.38 13.54 -4.41
C VAL A 80 -0.01 13.97 -5.82
N ARG A 81 -0.24 15.26 -6.04
CA ARG A 81 -0.82 15.85 -7.26
C ARG A 81 -0.13 15.37 -8.53
N PHE A 82 1.19 15.40 -8.57
CA PHE A 82 1.95 14.94 -9.72
C PHE A 82 1.57 13.51 -10.15
N ALA A 83 1.48 12.58 -9.18
CA ALA A 83 1.13 11.19 -9.48
C ALA A 83 -0.38 11.01 -9.77
N HIS A 84 -1.25 11.80 -9.12
CA HIS A 84 -2.68 11.83 -9.38
C HIS A 84 -2.98 12.20 -10.83
N ASP A 85 -2.28 13.20 -11.37
CA ASP A 85 -2.51 13.68 -12.74
C ASP A 85 -1.90 12.73 -13.79
N TRP A 86 -0.80 12.05 -13.42
CA TRP A 86 -0.08 11.14 -14.33
C TRP A 86 -0.65 9.72 -14.41
N LYS A 87 -1.50 9.30 -13.47
CA LYS A 87 -1.98 7.91 -13.37
C LYS A 87 -3.52 7.85 -13.29
N PRO A 88 -4.22 8.27 -14.34
CA PRO A 88 -5.68 8.35 -14.33
C PRO A 88 -6.35 6.99 -14.09
N GLU A 89 -5.75 5.87 -14.55
CA GLU A 89 -6.30 4.53 -14.39
C GLU A 89 -6.41 4.13 -12.91
N ARG A 90 -5.44 4.49 -12.09
CA ARG A 90 -5.50 4.23 -10.63
C ARG A 90 -6.57 5.06 -9.95
N ARG A 91 -6.78 6.29 -10.40
CA ARG A 91 -7.89 7.12 -9.91
C ARG A 91 -9.24 6.50 -10.23
N VAL A 92 -9.41 5.98 -11.44
CA VAL A 92 -10.62 5.25 -11.84
C VAL A 92 -10.83 4.04 -10.95
N LEU A 93 -9.79 3.24 -10.72
CA LEU A 93 -9.86 2.07 -9.86
C LEU A 93 -10.28 2.42 -8.43
N MET A 94 -9.68 3.44 -7.81
CA MET A 94 -10.06 3.90 -6.47
C MET A 94 -11.52 4.35 -6.41
N LYS A 95 -11.99 5.09 -7.41
CA LYS A 95 -13.37 5.54 -7.52
C LYS A 95 -14.36 4.39 -7.73
N LEU A 96 -13.99 3.35 -8.47
CA LEU A 96 -14.79 2.12 -8.60
C LEU A 96 -15.00 1.43 -7.25
N TYR A 97 -14.03 1.53 -6.34
CA TYR A 97 -14.15 1.06 -4.96
C TYR A 97 -14.83 2.09 -4.03
N GLY A 98 -15.39 3.17 -4.57
CA GLY A 98 -16.14 4.16 -3.79
C GLY A 98 -15.29 5.19 -3.05
N ALA A 99 -14.00 5.30 -3.34
CA ALA A 99 -13.14 6.27 -2.68
C ALA A 99 -13.29 7.69 -3.25
N GLU A 100 -13.27 8.69 -2.36
CA GLU A 100 -13.07 10.08 -2.70
C GLU A 100 -11.57 10.37 -2.82
N VAL A 101 -11.15 10.94 -3.94
CA VAL A 101 -9.73 11.12 -4.28
C VAL A 101 -9.41 12.57 -4.55
N TYR A 102 -8.56 13.15 -3.73
CA TYR A 102 -8.14 14.55 -3.76
C TYR A 102 -6.69 14.68 -4.21
N ALA A 103 -6.43 15.56 -5.18
CA ALA A 103 -5.07 15.91 -5.57
C ALA A 103 -4.44 16.82 -4.49
N SER A 104 -3.44 16.30 -3.78
CA SER A 104 -2.75 17.00 -2.68
C SER A 104 -1.58 17.86 -3.20
N PRO A 105 -1.48 19.15 -2.79
CA PRO A 105 -2.33 19.87 -1.86
C PRO A 105 -3.75 20.12 -2.42
N SER A 106 -4.75 20.02 -1.54
CA SER A 106 -6.16 20.13 -1.88
C SER A 106 -6.83 21.33 -1.21
N LYS A 107 -8.09 21.58 -1.54
CA LYS A 107 -8.91 22.59 -0.87
C LYS A 107 -9.68 22.03 0.34
N GLU A 108 -9.60 20.73 0.58
CA GLU A 108 -10.37 20.03 1.60
C GLU A 108 -9.85 20.29 3.03
N THR A 109 -8.58 20.65 3.14
CA THR A 109 -7.90 20.89 4.42
C THR A 109 -7.36 22.31 4.53
N ASP A 110 -7.19 22.81 5.75
CA ASP A 110 -6.55 24.12 5.98
C ASP A 110 -5.10 24.12 5.54
N TYR A 111 -4.41 23.00 5.81
CA TYR A 111 -3.02 22.84 5.39
C TYR A 111 -2.88 22.87 3.87
N GLY A 112 -3.72 22.13 3.16
CA GLY A 112 -3.74 22.12 1.70
C GLY A 112 -4.02 23.50 1.11
N ARG A 113 -5.03 24.22 1.65
CA ARG A 113 -5.35 25.60 1.24
C ARG A 113 -4.17 26.54 1.46
N LYS A 114 -3.46 26.46 2.58
CA LYS A 114 -2.24 27.27 2.86
C LYS A 114 -1.12 26.97 1.85
N MET A 115 -0.95 25.72 1.46
CA MET A 115 0.06 25.34 0.47
C MET A 115 -0.30 25.87 -0.93
N LEU A 116 -1.57 25.76 -1.33
CA LEU A 116 -2.06 26.28 -2.61
C LEU A 116 -2.03 27.82 -2.69
N ALA A 117 -2.26 28.52 -1.57
CA ALA A 117 -2.13 29.98 -1.50
C ALA A 117 -0.67 30.42 -1.75
N LYS A 118 0.32 29.65 -1.32
CA LYS A 118 1.74 29.93 -1.59
C LYS A 118 2.15 29.59 -3.02
N ASN A 119 1.63 28.49 -3.55
CA ASN A 119 1.90 28.04 -4.91
C ASN A 119 0.69 27.28 -5.47
N PRO A 120 -0.15 27.92 -6.29
CA PRO A 120 -1.35 27.29 -6.88
C PRO A 120 -1.04 26.05 -7.73
N ASN A 121 0.16 25.98 -8.30
CA ASN A 121 0.62 24.86 -9.14
C ASN A 121 1.55 23.91 -8.40
N HIS A 122 1.45 23.84 -7.08
CA HIS A 122 2.30 22.97 -6.27
C HIS A 122 2.15 21.49 -6.67
N PRO A 123 3.23 20.78 -7.04
CA PRO A 123 3.15 19.39 -7.53
C PRO A 123 2.75 18.37 -6.43
N GLY A 124 2.72 18.80 -5.19
CA GLY A 124 2.50 17.95 -4.03
C GLY A 124 3.78 17.29 -3.54
N SER A 125 3.69 16.73 -2.35
CA SER A 125 4.69 15.83 -1.77
C SER A 125 4.01 14.84 -0.85
N LEU A 126 4.69 13.74 -0.52
CA LEU A 126 4.13 12.75 0.40
C LEU A 126 3.86 13.36 1.79
N GLY A 127 4.78 14.22 2.28
CA GLY A 127 4.60 14.90 3.56
C GLY A 127 3.38 15.82 3.61
N ILE A 128 3.10 16.55 2.51
CA ILE A 128 1.89 17.36 2.40
C ILE A 128 0.64 16.48 2.44
N ALA A 129 0.61 15.39 1.68
CA ALA A 129 -0.52 14.46 1.63
C ALA A 129 -0.76 13.77 3.00
N ILE A 130 0.31 13.44 3.74
CA ILE A 130 0.22 12.94 5.12
C ILE A 130 -0.44 13.98 6.03
N SER A 131 0.02 15.23 5.97
CA SER A 131 -0.53 16.32 6.80
C SER A 131 -2.01 16.54 6.53
N GLU A 132 -2.43 16.51 5.25
CA GLU A 132 -3.84 16.63 4.88
C GLU A 132 -4.66 15.44 5.35
N GLY A 133 -4.17 14.21 5.17
CA GLY A 133 -4.86 13.00 5.61
C GLY A 133 -5.06 12.95 7.12
N LEU A 134 -4.05 13.36 7.89
CA LEU A 134 -4.13 13.47 9.36
C LEU A 134 -5.11 14.57 9.78
N GLU A 135 -5.00 15.78 9.21
CA GLU A 135 -5.90 16.89 9.49
C GLU A 135 -7.36 16.51 9.22
N TYR A 136 -7.60 15.83 8.09
CA TYR A 136 -8.93 15.34 7.73
C TYR A 136 -9.48 14.39 8.79
N ALA A 137 -8.67 13.41 9.21
CA ALA A 137 -9.09 12.45 10.23
C ALA A 137 -9.39 13.13 11.59
N MET A 138 -8.58 14.09 12.00
CA MET A 138 -8.77 14.82 13.26
C MET A 138 -10.03 15.68 13.26
N ASN A 139 -10.42 16.23 12.12
CA ASN A 139 -11.55 17.16 12.01
C ASN A 139 -12.90 16.49 11.69
N HIS A 140 -12.89 15.16 11.39
CA HIS A 140 -14.11 14.43 11.05
C HIS A 140 -14.37 13.32 12.07
N LYS A 141 -15.55 13.33 12.68
CA LYS A 141 -15.96 12.29 13.64
C LYS A 141 -15.96 10.91 13.00
N LYS A 142 -15.68 9.89 13.80
CA LYS A 142 -15.63 8.49 13.35
C LYS A 142 -14.73 8.26 12.12
N THR A 143 -13.64 8.99 12.05
CA THR A 143 -12.67 8.90 10.98
C THR A 143 -11.31 8.47 11.53
N ALA A 144 -10.74 7.39 10.99
CA ALA A 144 -9.40 6.92 11.33
C ALA A 144 -8.42 7.23 10.20
N TYR A 145 -7.19 7.59 10.56
CA TYR A 145 -6.09 7.70 9.61
C TYR A 145 -5.39 6.35 9.46
N CYS A 146 -5.25 5.90 8.21
CA CYS A 146 -4.59 4.64 7.87
C CYS A 146 -3.28 4.89 7.12
N LEU A 147 -2.22 4.17 7.50
CA LEU A 147 -0.89 4.29 6.90
C LEU A 147 -0.43 2.95 6.31
N GLY A 148 0.08 2.98 5.09
CA GLY A 148 0.39 1.77 4.31
C GLY A 148 1.80 1.22 4.43
N SER A 149 2.64 1.78 5.30
CA SER A 149 4.02 1.35 5.52
C SER A 149 4.57 1.93 6.82
N VAL A 150 5.87 1.69 7.13
CA VAL A 150 6.67 2.33 8.19
C VAL A 150 6.36 1.82 9.61
N LEU A 151 5.10 1.66 9.98
CA LEU A 151 4.66 1.35 11.35
C LEU A 151 4.76 -0.14 11.66
N ASN A 152 5.02 -0.48 12.93
CA ASN A 152 5.19 -1.86 13.39
C ASN A 152 3.99 -2.75 13.09
N HIS A 153 2.76 -2.26 13.27
CA HIS A 153 1.56 -3.04 12.95
C HIS A 153 1.47 -3.36 11.45
N VAL A 154 1.95 -2.45 10.57
CA VAL A 154 1.98 -2.71 9.13
C VAL A 154 2.97 -3.81 8.81
N LEU A 155 4.18 -3.79 9.39
CA LEU A 155 5.17 -4.86 9.22
C LEU A 155 4.62 -6.20 9.72
N MET A 156 3.96 -6.20 10.87
CA MET A 156 3.30 -7.39 11.44
C MET A 156 2.23 -7.95 10.48
N HIS A 157 1.35 -7.12 9.93
CA HIS A 157 0.36 -7.57 8.94
C HIS A 157 1.02 -8.13 7.67
N GLN A 158 2.14 -7.54 7.25
CA GLN A 158 2.85 -7.98 6.05
C GLN A 158 3.68 -9.26 6.28
N SER A 159 3.92 -9.67 7.52
CA SER A 159 4.65 -10.92 7.82
C SER A 159 3.95 -12.16 7.25
N ILE A 160 2.66 -12.08 6.93
CA ILE A 160 1.94 -13.14 6.21
C ILE A 160 2.64 -13.56 4.92
N ILE A 161 3.32 -12.63 4.24
CA ILE A 161 4.05 -12.90 2.99
C ILE A 161 5.18 -13.90 3.24
N GLY A 162 6.00 -13.65 4.26
CA GLY A 162 7.11 -14.55 4.63
C GLY A 162 6.61 -15.85 5.21
N LEU A 163 5.58 -15.83 6.08
CA LEU A 163 4.98 -17.03 6.66
C LEU A 163 4.42 -17.95 5.57
N GLU A 164 3.67 -17.43 4.61
CA GLU A 164 3.20 -18.21 3.46
C GLU A 164 4.36 -18.74 2.61
N THR A 165 5.42 -17.95 2.44
CA THR A 165 6.59 -18.34 1.64
C THR A 165 7.30 -19.51 2.29
N ILE A 166 7.45 -19.51 3.62
CA ILE A 166 8.01 -20.64 4.38
C ILE A 166 7.20 -21.93 4.12
N GLU A 167 5.88 -21.84 4.24
CA GLU A 167 5.02 -23.01 3.98
C GLU A 167 5.07 -23.46 2.51
N GLN A 168 5.20 -22.54 1.58
CA GLN A 168 5.36 -22.86 0.15
C GLN A 168 6.69 -23.57 -0.13
N PHE A 169 7.80 -23.13 0.49
CA PHE A 169 9.09 -23.78 0.35
C PHE A 169 9.12 -25.19 1.00
N LYS A 170 8.50 -25.37 2.16
CA LYS A 170 8.33 -26.70 2.76
C LYS A 170 7.63 -27.69 1.83
N ARG A 171 6.60 -27.25 1.10
CA ARG A 171 5.84 -28.12 0.16
C ARG A 171 6.65 -28.60 -1.03
N ILE A 172 7.68 -27.87 -1.42
CA ILE A 172 8.53 -28.21 -2.57
C ILE A 172 9.90 -28.74 -2.17
N ASP A 173 10.09 -28.96 -0.86
CA ASP A 173 11.34 -29.43 -0.26
C ASP A 173 12.55 -28.60 -0.70
N ASP A 174 12.41 -27.29 -0.56
CA ASP A 174 13.44 -26.30 -0.93
C ASP A 174 13.54 -25.19 0.11
N TRP A 175 14.63 -24.41 0.09
CA TRP A 175 14.85 -23.29 1.00
C TRP A 175 15.66 -22.19 0.34
N PRO A 176 15.38 -20.91 0.62
CA PRO A 176 16.09 -19.80 -0.03
C PRO A 176 17.43 -19.53 0.66
N ASP A 177 18.52 -19.48 -0.11
CA ASP A 177 19.84 -19.02 0.35
C ASP A 177 19.93 -17.48 0.30
N LEU A 178 19.17 -16.83 -0.56
CA LEU A 178 19.15 -15.38 -0.73
C LEU A 178 17.75 -14.88 -0.97
N MET A 179 17.36 -13.84 -0.25
CA MET A 179 16.08 -13.15 -0.43
C MET A 179 16.31 -11.69 -0.79
N THR A 180 15.61 -11.22 -1.83
CA THR A 180 15.66 -9.83 -2.26
C THR A 180 14.27 -9.25 -2.41
N SER A 181 14.08 -8.00 -2.02
CA SER A 181 12.83 -7.28 -2.28
C SER A 181 13.01 -5.77 -2.22
N CYS A 182 11.98 -5.01 -2.61
CA CYS A 182 12.01 -3.55 -2.53
C CYS A 182 12.00 -3.07 -1.08
N LEU A 183 12.79 -2.04 -0.79
CA LEU A 183 12.77 -1.34 0.50
C LEU A 183 12.47 0.14 0.28
N GLY A 184 11.20 0.52 0.47
CA GLY A 184 10.79 1.93 0.59
C GLY A 184 10.58 2.27 2.06
N GLY A 185 9.33 2.24 2.54
CA GLY A 185 8.99 2.36 3.97
C GLY A 185 9.25 1.09 4.79
N GLY A 186 9.80 0.03 4.22
CA GLY A 186 10.20 -1.21 4.89
C GLY A 186 9.16 -2.33 4.90
N SER A 187 7.89 -2.05 4.61
CA SER A 187 6.82 -3.06 4.76
C SER A 187 6.95 -4.24 3.80
N ASN A 188 7.42 -4.02 2.58
CA ASN A 188 7.65 -5.10 1.60
C ASN A 188 8.77 -6.02 2.07
N PHE A 189 9.95 -5.45 2.32
CA PHE A 189 11.12 -6.21 2.77
C PHE A 189 10.89 -6.89 4.12
N GLY A 190 10.42 -6.13 5.13
CA GLY A 190 10.20 -6.65 6.47
C GLY A 190 9.15 -7.77 6.48
N GLY A 191 8.01 -7.58 5.82
CA GLY A 191 6.97 -8.61 5.75
C GLY A 191 7.41 -9.89 5.06
N PHE A 192 8.33 -9.79 4.09
CA PHE A 192 8.84 -10.95 3.37
C PHE A 192 9.97 -11.66 4.11
N VAL A 193 10.93 -10.91 4.67
CA VAL A 193 12.19 -11.47 5.21
C VAL A 193 12.13 -11.79 6.71
N LEU A 194 11.48 -10.93 7.54
CA LEU A 194 11.50 -11.10 9.00
C LEU A 194 11.03 -12.47 9.49
N PRO A 195 10.02 -13.16 8.89
CA PRO A 195 9.63 -14.49 9.31
C PRO A 195 10.71 -15.58 9.12
N PHE A 196 11.75 -15.31 8.34
CA PHE A 196 12.87 -16.24 8.12
C PHE A 196 14.04 -16.03 9.10
N VAL A 197 14.04 -14.96 9.88
CA VAL A 197 15.07 -14.60 10.86
C VAL A 197 14.63 -14.99 12.27
#